data_52901e2df7b2a5d90f07d40358bdb2ee
#
_entry.id   52901e2df7b2a5d90f07d40358bdb2ee
#
_cell.length_a   1.000
_cell.length_b   1.000
_cell.length_c   1.000
_cell.angle_alpha   90.00
_cell.angle_beta   90.00
_cell.angle_gamma   90.00
#
_symmetry.space_group_name_H-M   'P 1'
#
loop_
_entity.id
_entity.type
_entity.pdbx_description
1 polymer ?
#
loop_
_entity_poly.entity_id
_entity_poly.type
_entity_poly.pdbx_seq_one_letter_code
_entity_poly.pdbx_strand_id
1 'polypeptide(L)'
;MPTYKAPVDDALFLLNDVFHLDRYGNLPGFADASPDVVEAVLREAAKFSEEVLTPLNRVGDKEGCKRHEDGSVSTPTGFKEAYRQVAEGGWIGISVPAEFGGQGLPATLTEIVNEFLCSANMAFAMYPGLTQGAIAALIAHASPELKKKYLPKMVEGVWTGTMNLTEPHCGTDLGLLRTKAVKQSDGSYKITGTKIFISAGEHDLSENIIHLVLARIEGAPAGTKGISLFVVPKIMVKDDGSLGARNGVTCGSIEEKMGIHGNATCVMNYDGATGWLIGEENRGLNAMFVMMNEARLGVGVQGLALSEVAYQNAVAYAKERLQGRAISGVKYPDKAADPIVVHPDVRRNLMTMRAFNEAARALVMWTALKGDVAHRSEDEKERRAADDHMGLLTPVIKGVLTDCGFANTVMAQQVFGGHGYIAEHGMEQFVRDARIAQIYEGANGIQALDLVGRKLGKDGGRAVMAFFNEVQAYLKERAGSDDMNMYLKPLGASLAHLQQATMWFMQNAMAKPDNAGAGAYDYMHLFGLVALGYMWCKIAEAALAKLPKANGSAPRYSAKLVTARFFMERMLPETASHLARIQAGAASTMELPDEQF
;
A
#
# COMPACT_ATOMS: atom_id res chain seq x y z
N MET A 1 -16.14 20.07 7.05
CA MET A 1 -15.38 19.30 6.05
C MET A 1 -14.37 18.45 6.78
N PRO A 2 -14.04 17.25 6.30
CA PRO A 2 -13.01 16.43 6.90
C PRO A 2 -11.67 17.18 7.00
N THR A 3 -10.94 16.87 8.07
CA THR A 3 -9.60 17.38 8.33
C THR A 3 -8.63 16.22 8.45
N TYR A 4 -7.36 16.49 8.29
CA TYR A 4 -6.31 15.51 8.46
C TYR A 4 -5.15 16.12 9.25
N LYS A 5 -4.55 15.32 10.12
CA LYS A 5 -3.32 15.62 10.85
C LYS A 5 -2.37 14.44 10.71
N ALA A 6 -1.26 14.64 10.04
CA ALA A 6 -0.28 13.58 9.82
C ALA A 6 0.31 13.07 11.15
N PRO A 7 0.39 11.75 11.37
CA PRO A 7 0.84 11.17 12.64
C PRO A 7 2.38 11.14 12.76
N VAL A 8 3.03 12.30 12.56
CA VAL A 8 4.51 12.44 12.56
C VAL A 8 5.14 11.89 13.83
N ASP A 9 4.58 12.27 14.99
CA ASP A 9 5.15 11.81 16.26
C ASP A 9 5.02 10.30 16.45
N ASP A 10 3.97 9.68 15.89
CA ASP A 10 3.82 8.22 15.92
C ASP A 10 4.86 7.55 15.02
N ALA A 11 5.08 8.10 13.83
CA ALA A 11 6.10 7.64 12.90
C ALA A 11 7.51 7.74 13.52
N LEU A 12 7.84 8.87 14.14
CA LEU A 12 9.13 9.05 14.83
C LEU A 12 9.31 8.09 16.01
N PHE A 13 8.26 7.83 16.79
CA PHE A 13 8.29 6.81 17.84
C PHE A 13 8.59 5.42 17.29
N LEU A 14 7.94 5.03 16.19
CA LEU A 14 8.19 3.74 15.56
C LEU A 14 9.61 3.63 15.02
N LEU A 15 10.11 4.64 14.31
CA LEU A 15 11.45 4.64 13.75
C LEU A 15 12.53 4.59 14.82
N ASN A 16 12.40 5.43 15.85
CA ASN A 16 13.47 5.62 16.84
C ASN A 16 13.41 4.61 17.99
N ASP A 17 12.22 4.32 18.52
CA ASP A 17 12.05 3.57 19.75
C ASP A 17 11.62 2.13 19.56
N VAL A 18 10.95 1.82 18.43
CA VAL A 18 10.49 0.45 18.14
C VAL A 18 11.47 -0.27 17.19
N PHE A 19 11.90 0.40 16.13
CA PHE A 19 12.75 -0.20 15.09
C PHE A 19 14.20 0.20 15.17
N HIS A 20 14.55 1.24 15.93
CA HIS A 20 15.92 1.70 16.12
C HIS A 20 16.62 1.95 14.78
N LEU A 21 16.13 2.96 14.02
CA LEU A 21 16.65 3.30 12.70
C LEU A 21 18.18 3.53 12.68
N ASP A 22 18.74 4.00 13.78
CA ASP A 22 20.16 4.21 14.00
C ASP A 22 21.01 2.93 13.85
N ARG A 23 20.43 1.75 14.07
CA ARG A 23 21.10 0.45 13.88
C ARG A 23 21.45 0.14 12.43
N TYR A 24 20.82 0.82 11.50
CA TYR A 24 21.01 0.63 10.06
C TYR A 24 21.99 1.62 9.43
N GLY A 25 22.72 2.39 10.27
CA GLY A 25 23.66 3.43 9.82
C GLY A 25 24.80 2.94 8.92
N ASN A 26 25.04 1.61 8.87
CA ASN A 26 25.99 0.97 7.96
C ASN A 26 25.44 0.80 6.53
N LEU A 27 24.14 0.95 6.32
CA LEU A 27 23.54 0.82 4.99
C LEU A 27 23.68 2.14 4.20
N PRO A 28 23.95 2.09 2.88
CA PRO A 28 23.99 3.28 2.04
C PRO A 28 22.73 4.16 2.19
N GLY A 29 22.91 5.47 2.38
CA GLY A 29 21.83 6.44 2.55
C GLY A 29 21.23 6.54 3.96
N PHE A 30 21.52 5.59 4.86
CA PHE A 30 21.06 5.66 6.26
C PHE A 30 21.90 6.63 7.10
N ALA A 31 23.18 6.79 6.80
CA ALA A 31 24.02 7.77 7.47
C ALA A 31 23.53 9.23 7.25
N ASP A 32 22.92 9.50 6.10
CA ASP A 32 22.34 10.81 5.76
C ASP A 32 20.95 11.01 6.39
N ALA A 33 20.29 9.94 6.81
CA ALA A 33 19.00 9.95 7.49
C ALA A 33 19.17 10.16 9.02
N SER A 34 19.86 11.22 9.42
CA SER A 34 19.98 11.58 10.84
C SER A 34 18.59 11.86 11.45
N PRO A 35 18.41 11.73 12.78
CA PRO A 35 17.12 12.00 13.42
C PRO A 35 16.53 13.37 13.06
N ASP A 36 17.36 14.40 12.96
CA ASP A 36 16.93 15.76 12.59
C ASP A 36 16.46 15.84 11.14
N VAL A 37 17.17 15.17 10.22
CA VAL A 37 16.78 15.10 8.80
C VAL A 37 15.45 14.33 8.65
N VAL A 38 15.34 13.18 9.31
CA VAL A 38 14.10 12.38 9.30
C VAL A 38 12.92 13.21 9.82
N GLU A 39 13.08 13.87 10.96
CA GLU A 39 12.02 14.72 11.53
C GLU A 39 11.66 15.87 10.59
N ALA A 40 12.64 16.57 10.00
CA ALA A 40 12.40 17.65 9.05
C ALA A 40 11.62 17.18 7.82
N VAL A 41 12.03 16.07 7.19
CA VAL A 41 11.34 15.48 6.03
C VAL A 41 9.89 15.14 6.37
N LEU A 42 9.64 14.48 7.51
CA LEU A 42 8.29 14.08 7.90
C LEU A 42 7.40 15.28 8.25
N ARG A 43 7.94 16.32 8.88
CA ARG A 43 7.17 17.53 9.20
C ARG A 43 6.81 18.35 7.97
N GLU A 44 7.73 18.47 7.00
CA GLU A 44 7.42 19.13 5.71
C GLU A 44 6.40 18.34 4.88
N ALA A 45 6.52 17.01 4.82
CA ALA A 45 5.52 16.16 4.19
C ALA A 45 4.14 16.28 4.87
N ALA A 46 4.13 16.34 6.20
CA ALA A 46 2.90 16.56 6.97
C ALA A 46 2.26 17.90 6.62
N LYS A 47 3.04 18.99 6.62
CA LYS A 47 2.57 20.32 6.28
C LYS A 47 1.97 20.36 4.86
N PHE A 48 2.67 19.82 3.87
CA PHE A 48 2.18 19.73 2.50
C PHE A 48 0.86 18.94 2.41
N SER A 49 0.78 17.80 3.10
CA SER A 49 -0.41 16.96 3.12
C SER A 49 -1.60 17.66 3.76
N GLU A 50 -1.38 18.31 4.90
CA GLU A 50 -2.43 18.98 5.69
C GLU A 50 -2.93 20.28 5.02
N GLU A 51 -2.01 21.13 4.54
CA GLU A 51 -2.32 22.48 4.08
C GLU A 51 -2.65 22.56 2.58
N VAL A 52 -2.06 21.67 1.75
CA VAL A 52 -2.23 21.70 0.29
C VAL A 52 -3.15 20.57 -0.17
N LEU A 53 -2.89 19.31 0.17
CA LEU A 53 -3.62 18.18 -0.39
C LEU A 53 -5.00 17.94 0.24
N THR A 54 -5.12 18.11 1.56
CA THR A 54 -6.41 17.91 2.25
C THR A 54 -7.53 18.80 1.70
N PRO A 55 -7.33 20.12 1.48
CA PRO A 55 -8.36 20.96 0.85
C PRO A 55 -8.75 20.50 -0.55
N LEU A 56 -7.80 19.96 -1.32
CA LEU A 56 -8.02 19.51 -2.69
C LEU A 56 -8.76 18.16 -2.80
N ASN A 57 -8.86 17.38 -1.71
CA ASN A 57 -9.51 16.07 -1.74
C ASN A 57 -10.99 16.17 -2.19
N ARG A 58 -11.73 17.11 -1.61
CA ARG A 58 -13.14 17.34 -1.99
C ARG A 58 -13.29 18.02 -3.35
N VAL A 59 -12.34 18.83 -3.73
CA VAL A 59 -12.30 19.45 -5.08
C VAL A 59 -12.16 18.35 -6.12
N GLY A 60 -11.18 17.45 -5.93
CA GLY A 60 -10.95 16.31 -6.80
C GLY A 60 -12.15 15.39 -6.95
N ASP A 61 -12.85 15.09 -5.85
CA ASP A 61 -14.03 14.23 -5.85
C ASP A 61 -15.22 14.85 -6.59
N LYS A 62 -15.43 16.16 -6.44
CA LYS A 62 -16.55 16.88 -7.07
C LYS A 62 -16.32 17.19 -8.54
N GLU A 63 -15.13 17.61 -8.90
CA GLU A 63 -14.82 18.04 -10.28
C GLU A 63 -14.49 16.85 -11.18
N GLY A 64 -13.75 15.87 -10.64
CA GLY A 64 -13.20 14.77 -11.42
C GLY A 64 -12.23 15.23 -12.51
N CYS A 65 -11.73 14.28 -13.28
CA CYS A 65 -10.94 14.53 -14.47
C CYS A 65 -11.85 14.67 -15.70
N LYS A 66 -11.42 15.45 -16.70
CA LYS A 66 -12.19 15.69 -17.94
C LYS A 66 -11.35 15.34 -19.16
N ARG A 67 -11.84 14.41 -19.98
CA ARG A 67 -11.25 14.11 -21.29
C ARG A 67 -11.82 15.08 -22.34
N HIS A 68 -10.93 15.60 -23.18
CA HIS A 68 -11.27 16.49 -24.30
C HIS A 68 -11.32 15.74 -25.63
N GLU A 69 -11.86 16.37 -26.67
CA GLU A 69 -12.02 15.76 -28.00
C GLU A 69 -10.68 15.33 -28.64
N ASP A 70 -9.61 16.09 -28.37
CA ASP A 70 -8.25 15.78 -28.83
C ASP A 70 -7.57 14.64 -28.08
N GLY A 71 -8.27 14.02 -27.11
CA GLY A 71 -7.76 12.93 -26.27
C GLY A 71 -6.93 13.39 -25.06
N SER A 72 -6.71 14.68 -24.88
CA SER A 72 -6.08 15.21 -23.65
C SER A 72 -7.01 15.07 -22.45
N VAL A 73 -6.43 15.05 -21.25
CA VAL A 73 -7.20 15.00 -20.01
C VAL A 73 -6.73 16.12 -19.08
N SER A 74 -7.68 16.93 -18.61
CA SER A 74 -7.44 17.90 -17.55
C SER A 74 -7.77 17.33 -16.19
N THR A 75 -6.91 17.63 -15.22
CA THR A 75 -7.08 17.29 -13.81
C THR A 75 -7.89 18.35 -13.07
N PRO A 76 -8.40 18.06 -11.85
CA PRO A 76 -9.16 19.01 -11.06
C PRO A 76 -8.37 20.28 -10.71
N THR A 77 -9.12 21.35 -10.42
CA THR A 77 -8.57 22.64 -9.98
C THR A 77 -7.59 22.47 -8.83
N GLY A 78 -6.41 23.08 -8.94
CA GLY A 78 -5.35 23.05 -7.93
C GLY A 78 -4.39 21.86 -8.01
N PHE A 79 -4.72 20.80 -8.74
CA PHE A 79 -3.86 19.61 -8.85
C PHE A 79 -2.53 19.91 -9.56
N LYS A 80 -2.53 20.73 -10.61
CA LYS A 80 -1.28 21.14 -11.28
C LYS A 80 -0.32 21.84 -10.35
N GLU A 81 -0.83 22.79 -9.58
CA GLU A 81 0.00 23.54 -8.64
C GLU A 81 0.51 22.66 -7.51
N ALA A 82 -0.34 21.77 -6.97
CA ALA A 82 0.08 20.81 -5.97
C ALA A 82 1.15 19.84 -6.51
N TYR A 83 1.01 19.38 -7.78
CA TYR A 83 2.00 18.50 -8.38
C TYR A 83 3.34 19.21 -8.63
N ARG A 84 3.31 20.49 -9.05
CA ARG A 84 4.52 21.30 -9.16
C ARG A 84 5.26 21.38 -7.82
N GLN A 85 4.54 21.55 -6.71
CA GLN A 85 5.15 21.54 -5.36
C GLN A 85 5.73 20.16 -5.00
N VAL A 86 5.11 19.05 -5.44
CA VAL A 86 5.70 17.70 -5.26
C VAL A 86 7.03 17.59 -6.01
N ALA A 87 7.09 18.05 -7.25
CA ALA A 87 8.30 18.00 -8.07
C ALA A 87 9.39 18.90 -7.48
N GLU A 88 9.09 20.16 -7.17
CA GLU A 88 10.04 21.14 -6.57
C GLU A 88 10.53 20.72 -5.19
N GLY A 89 9.69 20.02 -4.40
CA GLY A 89 10.04 19.48 -3.09
C GLY A 89 10.88 18.20 -3.15
N GLY A 90 11.08 17.61 -4.34
CA GLY A 90 11.86 16.38 -4.53
C GLY A 90 11.21 15.13 -3.93
N TRP A 91 9.90 15.15 -3.68
CA TRP A 91 9.18 14.07 -2.99
C TRP A 91 9.19 12.74 -3.75
N ILE A 92 9.32 12.77 -5.10
CA ILE A 92 9.41 11.57 -5.94
C ILE A 92 10.73 10.86 -5.74
N GLY A 93 11.81 11.62 -5.55
CA GLY A 93 13.19 11.13 -5.49
C GLY A 93 13.74 10.80 -4.10
N ILE A 94 12.92 10.75 -3.04
CA ILE A 94 13.40 10.55 -1.65
C ILE A 94 14.37 9.36 -1.54
N SER A 95 13.98 8.19 -2.04
CA SER A 95 14.77 6.95 -1.93
C SER A 95 15.56 6.59 -3.20
N VAL A 96 15.41 7.38 -4.26
CA VAL A 96 16.11 7.15 -5.53
C VAL A 96 17.60 7.46 -5.36
N PRO A 97 18.53 6.62 -5.90
CA PRO A 97 19.96 6.87 -5.84
C PRO A 97 20.37 8.25 -6.41
N ALA A 98 21.36 8.87 -5.78
CA ALA A 98 21.87 10.19 -6.20
C ALA A 98 22.39 10.25 -7.62
N GLU A 99 22.91 9.14 -8.15
CA GLU A 99 23.36 9.02 -9.56
C GLU A 99 22.25 9.29 -10.59
N PHE A 100 20.98 9.13 -10.19
CA PHE A 100 19.79 9.43 -11.01
C PHE A 100 19.11 10.74 -10.61
N GLY A 101 19.70 11.52 -9.70
CA GLY A 101 19.16 12.80 -9.22
C GLY A 101 18.26 12.69 -7.97
N GLY A 102 18.21 11.53 -7.33
CA GLY A 102 17.46 11.31 -6.08
C GLY A 102 18.24 11.72 -4.83
N GLN A 103 17.60 11.59 -3.67
CA GLN A 103 18.19 11.93 -2.37
C GLN A 103 18.88 10.73 -1.70
N GLY A 104 18.65 9.51 -2.15
CA GLY A 104 19.26 8.28 -1.64
C GLY A 104 18.84 7.88 -0.23
N LEU A 105 17.87 8.56 0.37
CA LEU A 105 17.36 8.27 1.72
C LEU A 105 16.68 6.89 1.80
N PRO A 106 16.46 6.34 3.00
CA PRO A 106 15.74 5.07 3.15
C PRO A 106 14.36 5.06 2.49
N ALA A 107 14.01 3.97 1.80
CA ALA A 107 12.69 3.75 1.21
C ALA A 107 11.58 3.74 2.26
N THR A 108 11.91 3.37 3.50
CA THR A 108 11.01 3.47 4.65
C THR A 108 10.43 4.87 4.83
N LEU A 109 11.21 5.94 4.56
CA LEU A 109 10.70 7.31 4.63
C LEU A 109 9.71 7.61 3.50
N THR A 110 9.94 7.05 2.31
CA THR A 110 9.00 7.17 1.19
C THR A 110 7.63 6.58 1.56
N GLU A 111 7.58 5.42 2.21
CA GLU A 111 6.31 4.79 2.61
C GLU A 111 5.55 5.59 3.68
N ILE A 112 6.26 6.24 4.60
CA ILE A 112 5.63 7.13 5.59
C ILE A 112 5.05 8.38 4.91
N VAL A 113 5.79 8.98 3.99
CA VAL A 113 5.32 10.13 3.21
C VAL A 113 4.12 9.72 2.35
N ASN A 114 4.14 8.54 1.73
CA ASN A 114 3.01 8.01 0.97
C ASN A 114 1.75 7.82 1.85
N GLU A 115 1.89 7.38 3.11
CA GLU A 115 0.77 7.35 4.05
C GLU A 115 0.15 8.75 4.22
N PHE A 116 0.98 9.77 4.43
CA PHE A 116 0.50 11.14 4.63
C PHE A 116 -0.21 11.70 3.39
N LEU A 117 0.39 11.52 2.21
CA LEU A 117 -0.20 11.95 0.94
C LEU A 117 -1.53 11.24 0.66
N CYS A 118 -1.57 9.91 0.83
CA CYS A 118 -2.78 9.10 0.60
C CYS A 118 -3.90 9.45 1.59
N SER A 119 -3.58 9.70 2.86
CA SER A 119 -4.56 10.13 3.87
C SER A 119 -5.17 11.48 3.52
N ALA A 120 -4.36 12.39 3.02
CA ALA A 120 -4.79 13.74 2.64
C ALA A 120 -5.60 13.75 1.34
N ASN A 121 -5.14 13.03 0.30
CA ASN A 121 -5.78 12.97 -1.00
C ASN A 121 -5.29 11.75 -1.81
N MET A 122 -5.96 10.61 -1.66
CA MET A 122 -5.56 9.37 -2.32
C MET A 122 -5.55 9.49 -3.85
N ALA A 123 -6.53 10.17 -4.44
CA ALA A 123 -6.61 10.34 -5.90
C ALA A 123 -5.38 11.07 -6.46
N PHE A 124 -4.91 12.10 -5.75
CA PHE A 124 -3.70 12.83 -6.10
C PHE A 124 -2.43 12.00 -5.88
N ALA A 125 -2.32 11.34 -4.74
CA ALA A 125 -1.12 10.58 -4.35
C ALA A 125 -0.75 9.46 -5.34
N MET A 126 -1.72 8.98 -6.13
CA MET A 126 -1.47 7.96 -7.16
C MET A 126 -0.57 8.47 -8.30
N TYR A 127 -0.55 9.77 -8.62
CA TYR A 127 0.31 10.32 -9.68
C TYR A 127 1.80 10.18 -9.34
N PRO A 128 2.31 10.71 -8.21
CA PRO A 128 3.69 10.47 -7.81
C PRO A 128 3.98 9.00 -7.50
N GLY A 129 3.04 8.27 -6.88
CA GLY A 129 3.24 6.86 -6.51
C GLY A 129 3.48 5.94 -7.70
N LEU A 130 2.72 6.08 -8.80
CA LEU A 130 2.95 5.33 -10.04
C LEU A 130 4.29 5.69 -10.68
N THR A 131 4.69 6.95 -10.61
CA THR A 131 5.99 7.42 -11.10
C THR A 131 7.14 6.77 -10.33
N GLN A 132 7.06 6.69 -8.99
CA GLN A 132 8.04 6.00 -8.15
C GLN A 132 8.19 4.54 -8.54
N GLY A 133 7.08 3.81 -8.72
CA GLY A 133 7.11 2.43 -9.18
C GLY A 133 7.74 2.25 -10.57
N ALA A 134 7.44 3.15 -11.51
CA ALA A 134 8.05 3.13 -12.85
C ALA A 134 9.56 3.40 -12.80
N ILE A 135 10.02 4.34 -11.95
CA ILE A 135 11.43 4.61 -11.69
C ILE A 135 12.13 3.36 -11.17
N ALA A 136 11.56 2.68 -10.19
CA ALA A 136 12.13 1.46 -9.62
C ALA A 136 12.30 0.35 -10.67
N ALA A 137 11.30 0.11 -11.51
CA ALA A 137 11.39 -0.87 -12.59
C ALA A 137 12.48 -0.50 -13.63
N LEU A 138 12.61 0.78 -13.99
CA LEU A 138 13.65 1.26 -14.89
C LEU A 138 15.04 1.11 -14.26
N ILE A 139 15.22 1.47 -13.00
CA ILE A 139 16.49 1.30 -12.28
C ILE A 139 16.92 -0.17 -12.28
N ALA A 140 15.99 -1.08 -12.01
CA ALA A 140 16.28 -2.51 -11.91
C ALA A 140 16.61 -3.17 -13.26
N HIS A 141 15.92 -2.79 -14.35
CA HIS A 141 15.91 -3.60 -15.57
C HIS A 141 16.21 -2.85 -16.87
N ALA A 142 16.17 -1.52 -16.91
CA ALA A 142 16.42 -0.78 -18.14
C ALA A 142 17.92 -0.77 -18.50
N SER A 143 18.22 -0.63 -19.80
CA SER A 143 19.60 -0.43 -20.25
C SER A 143 20.17 0.90 -19.74
N PRO A 144 21.51 1.06 -19.67
CA PRO A 144 22.14 2.32 -19.28
C PRO A 144 21.65 3.52 -20.09
N GLU A 145 21.42 3.34 -21.40
CA GLU A 145 20.94 4.38 -22.30
C GLU A 145 19.52 4.82 -21.94
N LEU A 146 18.62 3.86 -21.67
CA LEU A 146 17.24 4.15 -21.27
C LEU A 146 17.18 4.79 -19.88
N LYS A 147 18.01 4.34 -18.93
CA LYS A 147 18.15 4.97 -17.61
C LYS A 147 18.56 6.43 -17.75
N LYS A 148 19.63 6.69 -18.49
CA LYS A 148 20.14 8.06 -18.74
C LYS A 148 19.09 8.95 -19.42
N LYS A 149 18.29 8.38 -20.31
CA LYS A 149 17.29 9.13 -21.11
C LYS A 149 16.05 9.52 -20.30
N TYR A 150 15.56 8.64 -19.41
CA TYR A 150 14.25 8.81 -18.77
C TYR A 150 14.34 9.15 -17.28
N LEU A 151 15.25 8.52 -16.52
CA LEU A 151 15.25 8.63 -15.06
C LEU A 151 15.42 10.06 -14.54
N PRO A 152 16.36 10.89 -15.03
CA PRO A 152 16.55 12.22 -14.44
C PRO A 152 15.27 13.06 -14.43
N LYS A 153 14.55 13.12 -15.55
CA LYS A 153 13.30 13.89 -15.67
C LYS A 153 12.14 13.29 -14.90
N MET A 154 12.13 11.98 -14.73
CA MET A 154 11.11 11.30 -13.91
C MET A 154 11.38 11.53 -12.41
N VAL A 155 12.63 11.51 -11.97
CA VAL A 155 13.02 11.77 -10.58
C VAL A 155 12.78 13.23 -10.20
N GLU A 156 13.04 14.17 -11.10
CA GLU A 156 12.68 15.58 -10.97
C GLU A 156 11.16 15.81 -10.93
N GLY A 157 10.33 14.82 -11.30
CA GLY A 157 8.88 14.96 -11.42
C GLY A 157 8.39 15.70 -12.66
N VAL A 158 9.29 16.12 -13.55
CA VAL A 158 8.93 16.79 -14.82
C VAL A 158 8.22 15.84 -15.77
N TRP A 159 8.55 14.55 -15.72
CA TRP A 159 7.85 13.47 -16.40
C TRP A 159 7.29 12.47 -15.40
N THR A 160 6.09 11.96 -15.70
CA THR A 160 5.44 10.93 -14.88
C THR A 160 5.60 9.54 -15.48
N GLY A 161 5.34 8.52 -14.68
CA GLY A 161 5.35 7.12 -15.10
C GLY A 161 4.01 6.43 -14.88
N THR A 162 3.70 5.42 -15.68
CA THR A 162 2.48 4.60 -15.57
C THR A 162 2.76 3.12 -15.80
N MET A 163 1.83 2.28 -15.34
CA MET A 163 1.86 0.83 -15.49
C MET A 163 0.69 0.38 -16.37
N ASN A 164 0.98 -0.28 -17.51
CA ASN A 164 0.00 -0.66 -18.52
C ASN A 164 -0.03 -2.17 -18.74
N LEU A 165 -0.88 -2.87 -17.98
CA LEU A 165 -1.00 -4.34 -17.99
C LEU A 165 -2.32 -4.79 -18.61
N THR A 166 -3.42 -4.37 -17.96
CA THR A 166 -4.78 -4.86 -18.17
C THR A 166 -5.32 -4.53 -19.56
N GLU A 167 -5.99 -5.48 -20.17
CA GLU A 167 -6.72 -5.34 -21.44
C GLU A 167 -8.21 -5.66 -21.24
N PRO A 168 -9.11 -5.29 -22.17
CA PRO A 168 -10.56 -5.49 -21.99
C PRO A 168 -10.97 -6.93 -21.65
N HIS A 169 -10.18 -7.92 -22.05
CA HIS A 169 -10.47 -9.35 -21.87
C HIS A 169 -9.54 -10.03 -20.86
N CYS A 170 -8.56 -9.34 -20.28
CA CYS A 170 -7.66 -9.92 -19.29
C CYS A 170 -7.13 -8.88 -18.30
N GLY A 171 -7.14 -9.23 -17.01
CA GLY A 171 -6.57 -8.43 -15.93
C GLY A 171 -5.82 -9.32 -14.95
N THR A 172 -6.51 -10.25 -14.30
CA THR A 172 -5.89 -11.22 -13.39
C THR A 172 -5.02 -12.23 -14.14
N ASP A 173 -5.51 -12.77 -15.25
CA ASP A 173 -4.74 -13.66 -16.14
C ASP A 173 -4.11 -12.88 -17.29
N LEU A 174 -2.93 -12.32 -17.05
CA LEU A 174 -2.14 -11.62 -18.07
C LEU A 174 -1.63 -12.54 -19.18
N GLY A 175 -1.69 -13.87 -19.01
CA GLY A 175 -1.37 -14.83 -20.05
C GLY A 175 -2.21 -14.68 -21.32
N LEU A 176 -3.37 -14.03 -21.21
CA LEU A 176 -4.30 -13.79 -22.31
C LEU A 176 -4.05 -12.47 -23.06
N LEU A 177 -3.12 -11.61 -22.65
CA LEU A 177 -2.90 -10.30 -23.28
C LEU A 177 -2.56 -10.43 -24.78
N ARG A 178 -3.05 -9.46 -25.57
CA ARG A 178 -2.98 -9.45 -27.05
C ARG A 178 -2.21 -8.27 -27.62
N THR A 179 -1.87 -7.24 -26.84
CA THR A 179 -1.04 -6.12 -27.30
C THR A 179 0.25 -6.66 -27.91
N LYS A 180 0.56 -6.22 -29.15
CA LYS A 180 1.67 -6.71 -29.96
C LYS A 180 2.83 -5.74 -29.96
N ALA A 181 4.04 -6.27 -30.07
CA ALA A 181 5.29 -5.54 -30.28
C ALA A 181 6.00 -6.09 -31.51
N VAL A 182 6.23 -5.25 -32.53
CA VAL A 182 6.92 -5.62 -33.76
C VAL A 182 8.28 -4.95 -33.80
N LYS A 183 9.34 -5.76 -33.80
CA LYS A 183 10.74 -5.30 -33.79
C LYS A 183 11.07 -4.52 -35.07
N GLN A 184 11.79 -3.41 -34.92
CA GLN A 184 12.23 -2.55 -36.00
C GLN A 184 13.75 -2.70 -36.21
N SER A 185 14.23 -2.24 -37.37
CA SER A 185 15.66 -2.34 -37.74
C SER A 185 16.57 -1.47 -36.85
N ASP A 186 16.05 -0.44 -36.23
CA ASP A 186 16.75 0.46 -35.30
C ASP A 186 16.79 -0.02 -33.86
N GLY A 187 16.27 -1.21 -33.58
CA GLY A 187 16.18 -1.80 -32.22
C GLY A 187 14.98 -1.34 -31.41
N SER A 188 14.17 -0.43 -31.93
CA SER A 188 12.87 -0.08 -31.34
C SER A 188 11.78 -1.13 -31.66
N TYR A 189 10.60 -0.95 -31.08
CA TYR A 189 9.42 -1.78 -31.35
C TYR A 189 8.21 -0.90 -31.66
N LYS A 190 7.35 -1.38 -32.55
CA LYS A 190 6.04 -0.81 -32.78
C LYS A 190 5.01 -1.54 -31.94
N ILE A 191 4.41 -0.82 -31.00
CA ILE A 191 3.43 -1.34 -30.04
C ILE A 191 2.02 -1.03 -30.55
N THR A 192 1.18 -2.06 -30.64
CA THR A 192 -0.23 -1.93 -31.08
C THR A 192 -1.16 -2.73 -30.19
N GLY A 193 -2.20 -2.09 -29.66
CA GLY A 193 -3.20 -2.68 -28.79
C GLY A 193 -3.90 -1.66 -27.90
N THR A 194 -4.78 -2.15 -27.04
CA THR A 194 -5.55 -1.30 -26.10
C THR A 194 -5.37 -1.80 -24.68
N LYS A 195 -5.05 -0.89 -23.78
CA LYS A 195 -4.94 -1.11 -22.34
C LYS A 195 -6.07 -0.38 -21.62
N ILE A 196 -6.66 -1.00 -20.62
CA ILE A 196 -7.75 -0.41 -19.82
C ILE A 196 -7.38 -0.27 -18.35
N PHE A 197 -8.13 0.56 -17.65
CA PHE A 197 -7.93 0.85 -16.22
C PHE A 197 -6.54 1.43 -15.92
N ILE A 198 -5.98 2.21 -16.83
CA ILE A 198 -4.66 2.80 -16.66
C ILE A 198 -4.78 4.09 -15.85
N SER A 199 -4.41 3.99 -14.57
CA SER A 199 -4.32 5.15 -13.68
C SER A 199 -3.28 6.13 -14.18
N ALA A 200 -3.62 7.42 -14.21
CA ALA A 200 -2.75 8.48 -14.71
C ALA A 200 -2.25 8.26 -16.16
N GLY A 201 -3.00 7.52 -16.98
CA GLY A 201 -2.60 7.21 -18.37
C GLY A 201 -2.51 8.44 -19.26
N GLU A 202 -3.34 9.44 -19.02
CA GLU A 202 -3.28 10.76 -19.65
C GLU A 202 -3.67 11.83 -18.62
N HIS A 203 -2.94 12.92 -18.56
CA HIS A 203 -3.16 14.05 -17.67
C HIS A 203 -2.33 15.27 -18.09
N ASP A 204 -2.55 16.38 -17.43
CA ASP A 204 -1.93 17.68 -17.69
C ASP A 204 -0.98 18.17 -16.58
N LEU A 205 -0.51 17.23 -15.70
CA LEU A 205 0.37 17.56 -14.57
C LEU A 205 1.85 17.62 -14.95
N SER A 206 2.27 16.90 -15.99
CA SER A 206 3.66 16.77 -16.40
C SER A 206 3.85 17.01 -17.89
N GLU A 207 5.07 17.32 -18.32
CA GLU A 207 5.42 17.55 -19.72
C GLU A 207 5.33 16.28 -20.58
N ASN A 208 5.61 15.14 -20.00
CA ASN A 208 5.58 13.83 -20.67
C ASN A 208 5.10 12.74 -19.72
N ILE A 209 4.58 11.65 -20.28
CA ILE A 209 4.17 10.46 -19.55
C ILE A 209 4.94 9.27 -20.13
N ILE A 210 5.63 8.54 -19.27
CA ILE A 210 6.44 7.38 -19.63
C ILE A 210 5.67 6.11 -19.26
N HIS A 211 5.10 5.45 -20.26
CA HIS A 211 4.30 4.25 -20.06
C HIS A 211 5.17 3.01 -20.03
N LEU A 212 5.06 2.18 -18.97
CA LEU A 212 5.61 0.84 -18.94
C LEU A 212 4.54 -0.14 -19.41
N VAL A 213 4.74 -0.74 -20.59
CA VAL A 213 3.69 -1.47 -21.31
C VAL A 213 4.06 -2.94 -21.47
N LEU A 214 3.22 -3.85 -21.01
CA LEU A 214 3.33 -5.27 -21.31
C LEU A 214 2.75 -5.59 -22.70
N ALA A 215 3.57 -6.23 -23.54
CA ALA A 215 3.17 -6.65 -24.89
C ALA A 215 3.84 -7.98 -25.28
N ARG A 216 3.35 -8.59 -26.36
CA ARG A 216 3.95 -9.78 -26.97
C ARG A 216 4.75 -9.40 -28.19
N ILE A 217 6.01 -9.79 -28.22
CA ILE A 217 6.83 -9.73 -29.45
C ILE A 217 6.22 -10.70 -30.47
N GLU A 218 6.21 -10.32 -31.73
CA GLU A 218 5.72 -11.18 -32.81
C GLU A 218 6.48 -12.51 -32.83
N GLY A 219 5.75 -13.64 -32.83
CA GLY A 219 6.31 -14.99 -32.73
C GLY A 219 6.64 -15.48 -31.32
N ALA A 220 6.41 -14.66 -30.26
CA ALA A 220 6.64 -15.07 -28.88
C ALA A 220 5.70 -16.22 -28.43
N PRO A 221 6.12 -17.04 -27.45
CA PRO A 221 5.30 -18.11 -26.90
C PRO A 221 3.96 -17.61 -26.36
N ALA A 222 2.93 -18.45 -26.37
CA ALA A 222 1.65 -18.18 -25.71
C ALA A 222 1.79 -18.15 -24.18
N GLY A 223 0.81 -17.58 -23.50
CA GLY A 223 0.77 -17.52 -22.04
C GLY A 223 1.75 -16.49 -21.46
N THR A 224 2.02 -16.59 -20.18
CA THR A 224 2.86 -15.62 -19.44
C THR A 224 4.32 -15.63 -19.88
N LYS A 225 4.80 -16.73 -20.45
CA LYS A 225 6.19 -16.90 -20.90
C LYS A 225 6.54 -16.13 -22.18
N GLY A 226 5.57 -15.51 -22.86
CA GLY A 226 5.80 -14.72 -24.07
C GLY A 226 5.56 -13.23 -23.87
N ILE A 227 5.51 -12.76 -22.65
CA ILE A 227 5.25 -11.35 -22.32
C ILE A 227 6.57 -10.63 -22.12
N SER A 228 6.72 -9.48 -22.80
CA SER A 228 7.87 -8.56 -22.68
C SER A 228 7.40 -7.20 -22.15
N LEU A 229 8.32 -6.43 -21.57
CA LEU A 229 8.06 -5.10 -21.05
C LEU A 229 8.72 -4.04 -21.93
N PHE A 230 7.99 -2.95 -22.18
CA PHE A 230 8.47 -1.85 -23.02
C PHE A 230 8.29 -0.51 -22.33
N VAL A 231 9.26 0.38 -22.50
CA VAL A 231 9.10 1.81 -22.22
C VAL A 231 8.56 2.49 -23.48
N VAL A 232 7.43 3.18 -23.33
CA VAL A 232 6.72 3.85 -24.43
C VAL A 232 6.40 5.29 -23.97
N PRO A 233 7.14 6.31 -24.41
CA PRO A 233 6.85 7.68 -24.03
C PRO A 233 5.62 8.20 -24.78
N LYS A 234 4.80 9.03 -24.15
CA LYS A 234 3.68 9.75 -24.77
C LYS A 234 4.18 10.71 -25.85
N ILE A 235 5.26 11.42 -25.56
CA ILE A 235 5.96 12.31 -26.50
C ILE A 235 7.38 11.77 -26.68
N MET A 236 7.82 11.65 -27.92
CA MET A 236 9.15 11.14 -28.24
C MET A 236 10.23 12.03 -27.63
N VAL A 237 11.26 11.41 -27.10
CA VAL A 237 12.41 12.12 -26.51
C VAL A 237 13.58 12.01 -27.48
N LYS A 238 14.13 13.16 -27.89
CA LYS A 238 15.30 13.25 -28.76
C LYS A 238 16.60 12.91 -27.99
N ASP A 239 17.69 12.77 -28.69
CA ASP A 239 18.97 12.40 -28.06
C ASP A 239 19.56 13.51 -27.16
N ASP A 240 19.17 14.76 -27.40
CA ASP A 240 19.50 15.90 -26.54
C ASP A 240 18.59 16.03 -25.31
N GLY A 241 17.65 15.11 -25.13
CA GLY A 241 16.68 15.12 -24.03
C GLY A 241 15.45 16.04 -24.25
N SER A 242 15.39 16.77 -25.36
CA SER A 242 14.23 17.61 -25.68
C SER A 242 13.05 16.78 -26.18
N LEU A 243 11.84 17.32 -26.02
CA LEU A 243 10.63 16.69 -26.52
C LEU A 243 10.51 16.80 -28.04
N GLY A 244 10.09 15.72 -28.67
CA GLY A 244 9.86 15.60 -30.11
C GLY A 244 8.40 15.58 -30.49
N ALA A 245 8.05 14.77 -31.47
CA ALA A 245 6.68 14.56 -31.91
C ALA A 245 5.89 13.69 -30.92
N ARG A 246 4.56 13.83 -30.92
CA ARG A 246 3.66 12.91 -30.20
C ARG A 246 3.84 11.50 -30.74
N ASN A 247 3.91 10.53 -29.84
CA ASN A 247 3.98 9.11 -30.19
C ASN A 247 2.57 8.58 -30.53
N GLY A 248 2.48 7.38 -31.07
CA GLY A 248 1.22 6.68 -31.37
C GLY A 248 0.46 6.20 -30.11
N VAL A 249 0.35 7.06 -29.10
CA VAL A 249 -0.34 6.79 -27.83
C VAL A 249 -1.46 7.80 -27.63
N THR A 250 -2.69 7.34 -27.42
CA THR A 250 -3.86 8.18 -27.23
C THR A 250 -4.77 7.68 -26.12
N CYS A 251 -5.36 8.59 -25.35
CA CYS A 251 -6.42 8.27 -24.41
C CYS A 251 -7.77 8.20 -25.15
N GLY A 252 -8.33 6.99 -25.25
CA GLY A 252 -9.62 6.75 -25.90
C GLY A 252 -10.81 7.20 -25.06
N SER A 253 -10.76 6.92 -23.77
CA SER A 253 -11.77 7.31 -22.77
C SER A 253 -11.18 7.33 -21.37
N ILE A 254 -11.90 7.93 -20.44
CA ILE A 254 -11.67 7.78 -18.99
C ILE A 254 -12.89 7.15 -18.36
N GLU A 255 -12.66 6.36 -17.30
CA GLU A 255 -13.71 5.62 -16.61
C GLU A 255 -14.48 6.50 -15.62
N GLU A 256 -15.81 6.36 -15.59
CA GLU A 256 -16.65 6.84 -14.51
C GLU A 256 -16.57 5.86 -13.34
N LYS A 257 -16.05 6.33 -12.18
CA LYS A 257 -15.71 5.46 -11.07
C LYS A 257 -16.54 5.77 -9.82
N MET A 258 -16.60 4.80 -8.90
CA MET A 258 -17.20 4.95 -7.58
C MET A 258 -16.48 6.01 -6.71
N GLY A 259 -15.15 6.09 -6.82
CA GLY A 259 -14.29 6.98 -6.04
C GLY A 259 -13.02 7.37 -6.80
N ILE A 260 -12.09 8.04 -6.09
CA ILE A 260 -10.83 8.55 -6.66
C ILE A 260 -11.04 9.34 -7.96
N HIS A 261 -12.07 10.15 -8.00
CA HIS A 261 -12.47 10.89 -9.21
C HIS A 261 -11.40 11.86 -9.71
N GLY A 262 -10.56 12.37 -8.80
CA GLY A 262 -9.43 13.24 -9.13
C GLY A 262 -8.25 12.54 -9.81
N ASN A 263 -8.29 11.22 -9.98
CA ASN A 263 -7.29 10.46 -10.76
C ASN A 263 -7.93 9.94 -12.05
N ALA A 264 -7.32 10.24 -13.19
CA ALA A 264 -7.80 9.75 -14.48
C ALA A 264 -7.49 8.25 -14.62
N THR A 265 -8.52 7.44 -14.80
CA THR A 265 -8.38 6.01 -15.12
C THR A 265 -8.71 5.83 -16.59
N CYS A 266 -7.69 5.57 -17.40
CA CYS A 266 -7.75 5.72 -18.85
C CYS A 266 -7.87 4.39 -19.59
N VAL A 267 -8.53 4.43 -20.74
CA VAL A 267 -8.36 3.47 -21.84
C VAL A 267 -7.27 4.03 -22.75
N MET A 268 -6.12 3.34 -22.81
CA MET A 268 -4.96 3.77 -23.61
C MET A 268 -4.87 2.96 -24.89
N ASN A 269 -4.89 3.63 -26.03
CA ASN A 269 -4.72 3.05 -27.35
C ASN A 269 -3.29 3.28 -27.85
N TYR A 270 -2.67 2.20 -28.30
CA TYR A 270 -1.36 2.18 -28.92
C TYR A 270 -1.54 1.83 -30.40
N ASP A 271 -1.21 2.77 -31.27
CA ASP A 271 -1.32 2.61 -32.73
C ASP A 271 0.07 2.77 -33.37
N GLY A 272 0.81 1.67 -33.42
CA GLY A 272 2.17 1.65 -33.89
C GLY A 272 3.11 2.54 -33.04
N ALA A 273 2.80 2.68 -31.74
CA ALA A 273 3.60 3.50 -30.83
C ALA A 273 5.03 2.97 -30.73
N THR A 274 6.01 3.87 -30.81
CA THR A 274 7.42 3.50 -30.67
C THR A 274 7.76 3.26 -29.21
N GLY A 275 8.37 2.09 -28.93
CA GLY A 275 8.84 1.73 -27.59
C GLY A 275 10.16 0.97 -27.63
N TRP A 276 10.79 0.80 -26.47
CA TRP A 276 12.04 0.08 -26.30
C TRP A 276 11.90 -0.99 -25.23
N LEU A 277 12.55 -2.13 -25.44
CA LEU A 277 12.52 -3.27 -24.52
C LEU A 277 13.17 -2.90 -23.18
N ILE A 278 12.52 -3.27 -22.09
CA ILE A 278 13.07 -3.23 -20.74
C ILE A 278 13.41 -4.65 -20.30
N GLY A 279 14.66 -4.89 -19.93
CA GLY A 279 15.13 -6.23 -19.56
C GLY A 279 15.28 -7.14 -20.78
N GLU A 280 14.91 -8.40 -20.61
CA GLU A 280 15.03 -9.46 -21.64
C GLU A 280 13.71 -9.73 -22.34
N GLU A 281 13.76 -10.15 -23.61
CA GLU A 281 12.60 -10.64 -24.35
C GLU A 281 11.93 -11.82 -23.61
N ASN A 282 10.61 -11.82 -23.54
CA ASN A 282 9.80 -12.84 -22.86
C ASN A 282 9.98 -12.94 -21.33
N ARG A 283 10.63 -11.94 -20.72
CA ARG A 283 10.81 -11.79 -19.27
C ARG A 283 10.13 -10.54 -18.69
N GLY A 284 9.18 -9.96 -19.42
CA GLY A 284 8.55 -8.70 -19.06
C GLY A 284 7.78 -8.75 -17.74
N LEU A 285 7.19 -9.89 -17.38
CA LEU A 285 6.54 -10.03 -16.07
C LEU A 285 7.55 -9.94 -14.90
N ASN A 286 8.75 -10.53 -15.05
CA ASN A 286 9.78 -10.43 -14.02
C ASN A 286 10.20 -8.98 -13.79
N ALA A 287 10.39 -8.22 -14.87
CA ALA A 287 10.72 -6.80 -14.79
C ALA A 287 9.57 -5.96 -14.20
N MET A 288 8.33 -6.25 -14.59
CA MET A 288 7.14 -5.57 -14.08
C MET A 288 6.86 -5.91 -12.61
N PHE A 289 7.26 -7.09 -12.10
CA PHE A 289 7.06 -7.46 -10.70
C PHE A 289 7.77 -6.53 -9.72
N VAL A 290 8.85 -5.88 -10.11
CA VAL A 290 9.51 -4.87 -9.26
C VAL A 290 8.51 -3.74 -8.97
N MET A 291 7.95 -3.13 -10.03
CA MET A 291 6.93 -2.10 -9.89
C MET A 291 5.67 -2.60 -9.15
N MET A 292 5.22 -3.83 -9.48
CA MET A 292 4.02 -4.41 -8.85
C MET A 292 4.21 -4.70 -7.37
N ASN A 293 5.39 -5.10 -6.90
CA ASN A 293 5.62 -5.36 -5.49
C ASN A 293 5.65 -4.07 -4.68
N GLU A 294 6.28 -3.01 -5.21
CA GLU A 294 6.22 -1.67 -4.61
C GLU A 294 4.78 -1.14 -4.61
N ALA A 295 4.08 -1.26 -5.74
CA ALA A 295 2.68 -0.86 -5.84
C ALA A 295 1.79 -1.62 -4.83
N ARG A 296 2.02 -2.92 -4.58
CA ARG A 296 1.26 -3.71 -3.60
C ARG A 296 1.49 -3.24 -2.17
N LEU A 297 2.73 -2.90 -1.81
CA LEU A 297 3.03 -2.30 -0.50
C LEU A 297 2.32 -0.94 -0.38
N GLY A 298 2.47 -0.07 -1.38
CA GLY A 298 1.79 1.23 -1.46
C GLY A 298 0.26 1.13 -1.40
N VAL A 299 -0.35 0.10 -2.03
CA VAL A 299 -1.81 -0.14 -1.91
C VAL A 299 -2.19 -0.60 -0.50
N GLY A 300 -1.35 -1.37 0.19
CA GLY A 300 -1.52 -1.63 1.62
C GLY A 300 -1.50 -0.33 2.44
N VAL A 301 -0.58 0.57 2.12
CA VAL A 301 -0.52 1.93 2.72
C VAL A 301 -1.79 2.74 2.44
N GLN A 302 -2.40 2.66 1.25
CA GLN A 302 -3.67 3.31 0.96
C GLN A 302 -4.80 2.86 1.88
N GLY A 303 -4.86 1.55 2.20
CA GLY A 303 -5.82 1.01 3.16
C GLY A 303 -5.64 1.59 4.57
N LEU A 304 -4.40 1.64 5.04
CA LEU A 304 -4.03 2.31 6.31
C LEU A 304 -4.39 3.80 6.28
N ALA A 305 -4.00 4.50 5.23
CA ALA A 305 -4.13 5.95 5.10
C ALA A 305 -5.59 6.41 5.16
N LEU A 306 -6.48 5.73 4.42
CA LEU A 306 -7.91 6.05 4.42
C LEU A 306 -8.58 5.67 5.75
N SER A 307 -8.13 4.59 6.41
CA SER A 307 -8.55 4.25 7.77
C SER A 307 -8.12 5.35 8.76
N GLU A 308 -6.91 5.88 8.64
CA GLU A 308 -6.37 6.89 9.54
C GLU A 308 -7.15 8.21 9.45
N VAL A 309 -7.33 8.76 8.25
CA VAL A 309 -8.08 10.02 8.09
C VAL A 309 -9.54 9.87 8.50
N ALA A 310 -10.18 8.74 8.18
CA ALA A 310 -11.56 8.46 8.58
C ALA A 310 -11.69 8.35 10.12
N TYR A 311 -10.75 7.66 10.77
CA TYR A 311 -10.67 7.54 12.22
C TYR A 311 -10.54 8.91 12.91
N GLN A 312 -9.64 9.78 12.45
CA GLN A 312 -9.42 11.10 13.03
C GLN A 312 -10.71 11.93 13.03
N ASN A 313 -11.44 11.93 11.91
CA ASN A 313 -12.71 12.64 11.78
C ASN A 313 -13.80 12.00 12.67
N ALA A 314 -13.86 10.67 12.76
CA ALA A 314 -14.79 9.97 13.65
C ALA A 314 -14.53 10.29 15.13
N VAL A 315 -13.26 10.39 15.54
CA VAL A 315 -12.89 10.80 16.92
C VAL A 315 -13.33 12.23 17.21
N ALA A 316 -13.06 13.17 16.30
CA ALA A 316 -13.46 14.56 16.46
C ALA A 316 -14.98 14.68 16.61
N TYR A 317 -15.72 14.07 15.69
CA TYR A 317 -17.18 14.05 15.74
C TYR A 317 -17.72 13.41 17.02
N ALA A 318 -17.17 12.28 17.46
CA ALA A 318 -17.63 11.57 18.65
C ALA A 318 -17.42 12.37 19.94
N LYS A 319 -16.42 13.24 20.01
CA LYS A 319 -16.16 14.14 21.15
C LYS A 319 -17.11 15.34 21.19
N GLU A 320 -17.62 15.75 20.05
CA GLU A 320 -18.49 16.94 19.92
C GLU A 320 -19.98 16.59 19.93
N ARG A 321 -20.36 15.49 19.27
CA ARG A 321 -21.75 15.09 19.12
C ARG A 321 -22.36 14.66 20.44
N LEU A 322 -23.41 15.36 20.88
CA LEU A 322 -24.14 15.06 22.12
C LEU A 322 -25.37 14.20 21.82
N GLN A 323 -25.44 12.99 22.37
CA GLN A 323 -26.62 12.11 22.27
C GLN A 323 -26.67 11.12 23.46
N GLY A 324 -27.80 11.11 24.14
CA GLY A 324 -28.05 10.21 25.27
C GLY A 324 -27.19 10.50 26.50
N ARG A 325 -27.22 9.56 27.46
CA ARG A 325 -26.34 9.55 28.63
C ARG A 325 -25.63 8.22 28.73
N ALA A 326 -24.41 8.22 29.27
CA ALA A 326 -23.68 6.99 29.46
C ALA A 326 -24.45 6.01 30.37
N ILE A 327 -24.45 4.73 30.01
CA ILE A 327 -25.12 3.67 30.79
C ILE A 327 -24.63 3.64 32.25
N SER A 328 -23.35 3.97 32.48
CA SER A 328 -22.71 4.03 33.78
C SER A 328 -23.01 5.34 34.56
N GLY A 329 -24.01 6.12 34.15
CA GLY A 329 -24.36 7.42 34.72
C GLY A 329 -23.80 8.62 33.96
N VAL A 330 -24.35 9.78 34.18
CA VAL A 330 -24.00 11.05 33.51
C VAL A 330 -22.52 11.35 33.65
N LYS A 331 -21.84 11.61 32.54
CA LYS A 331 -20.40 11.95 32.50
C LYS A 331 -20.17 13.45 32.36
N TYR A 332 -21.06 14.16 31.71
CA TYR A 332 -20.97 15.60 31.46
C TYR A 332 -22.27 16.28 31.96
N PRO A 333 -22.41 16.50 33.28
CA PRO A 333 -23.65 17.02 33.88
C PRO A 333 -24.02 18.41 33.35
N ASP A 334 -23.03 19.22 32.99
CA ASP A 334 -23.25 20.59 32.51
C ASP A 334 -23.71 20.64 31.04
N LYS A 335 -23.77 19.51 30.33
CA LYS A 335 -24.25 19.43 28.95
C LYS A 335 -25.64 18.80 28.87
N ALA A 336 -26.40 19.19 27.86
CA ALA A 336 -27.74 18.66 27.60
C ALA A 336 -27.78 17.12 27.41
N ALA A 337 -26.72 16.55 26.88
CA ALA A 337 -26.47 15.11 26.73
C ALA A 337 -24.97 14.85 26.85
N ASP A 338 -24.54 13.59 26.99
CA ASP A 338 -23.12 13.25 26.94
C ASP A 338 -22.62 13.21 25.48
N PRO A 339 -21.33 13.55 25.23
CA PRO A 339 -20.69 13.27 23.96
C PRO A 339 -20.72 11.77 23.65
N ILE A 340 -20.98 11.40 22.39
CA ILE A 340 -21.16 9.97 22.03
C ILE A 340 -19.90 9.12 22.25
N VAL A 341 -18.74 9.72 22.40
CA VAL A 341 -17.48 9.03 22.75
C VAL A 341 -17.55 8.28 24.08
N VAL A 342 -18.52 8.60 24.96
CA VAL A 342 -18.69 7.88 26.25
C VAL A 342 -19.37 6.53 26.09
N HIS A 343 -20.08 6.29 24.98
CA HIS A 343 -20.84 5.06 24.78
C HIS A 343 -19.91 3.90 24.40
N PRO A 344 -20.04 2.72 25.05
CA PRO A 344 -19.13 1.59 24.83
C PRO A 344 -19.07 1.12 23.36
N ASP A 345 -20.17 1.14 22.62
CA ASP A 345 -20.20 0.75 21.21
C ASP A 345 -19.42 1.72 20.32
N VAL A 346 -19.60 3.03 20.52
CA VAL A 346 -18.81 4.05 19.82
C VAL A 346 -17.32 3.89 20.13
N ARG A 347 -16.98 3.68 21.42
CA ARG A 347 -15.59 3.43 21.83
C ARG A 347 -15.02 2.17 21.19
N ARG A 348 -15.81 1.08 21.09
CA ARG A 348 -15.38 -0.14 20.40
C ARG A 348 -14.98 0.17 18.96
N ASN A 349 -15.81 0.92 18.21
CA ASN A 349 -15.51 1.31 16.85
C ASN A 349 -14.22 2.14 16.75
N LEU A 350 -14.09 3.17 17.59
CA LEU A 350 -12.89 4.02 17.62
C LEU A 350 -11.63 3.26 18.02
N MET A 351 -11.73 2.36 19.01
CA MET A 351 -10.59 1.55 19.45
C MET A 351 -10.17 0.52 18.41
N THR A 352 -11.11 -0.08 17.66
CA THR A 352 -10.82 -1.00 16.57
C THR A 352 -10.02 -0.30 15.48
N MET A 353 -10.47 0.87 15.02
CA MET A 353 -9.74 1.66 14.01
C MET A 353 -8.35 2.07 14.51
N ARG A 354 -8.25 2.56 15.73
CA ARG A 354 -6.97 2.98 16.32
C ARG A 354 -5.99 1.82 16.44
N ALA A 355 -6.46 0.70 16.98
CA ALA A 355 -5.63 -0.49 17.18
C ALA A 355 -5.14 -1.08 15.85
N PHE A 356 -5.94 -1.01 14.81
CA PHE A 356 -5.53 -1.34 13.46
C PHE A 356 -4.49 -0.35 12.93
N ASN A 357 -4.77 0.95 12.93
CA ASN A 357 -3.93 1.97 12.30
C ASN A 357 -2.50 1.98 12.87
N GLU A 358 -2.35 1.96 14.20
CA GLU A 358 -1.04 2.01 14.84
C GLU A 358 -0.21 0.75 14.57
N ALA A 359 -0.80 -0.44 14.59
CA ALA A 359 -0.10 -1.69 14.27
C ALA A 359 0.19 -1.82 12.76
N ALA A 360 -0.74 -1.40 11.89
CA ALA A 360 -0.56 -1.42 10.45
C ALA A 360 0.59 -0.51 10.01
N ARG A 361 0.68 0.70 10.56
CA ARG A 361 1.81 1.61 10.34
C ARG A 361 3.14 0.98 10.74
N ALA A 362 3.19 0.32 11.90
CA ALA A 362 4.38 -0.40 12.34
C ALA A 362 4.73 -1.56 11.39
N LEU A 363 3.73 -2.32 10.91
CA LEU A 363 3.94 -3.44 9.99
C LEU A 363 4.46 -2.97 8.63
N VAL A 364 3.93 -1.87 8.09
CA VAL A 364 4.42 -1.25 6.85
C VAL A 364 5.86 -0.79 7.01
N MET A 365 6.17 -0.04 8.08
CA MET A 365 7.54 0.45 8.33
C MET A 365 8.53 -0.70 8.52
N TRP A 366 8.18 -1.71 9.28
CA TRP A 366 9.02 -2.89 9.47
C TRP A 366 9.32 -3.59 8.15
N THR A 367 8.31 -3.75 7.29
CA THR A 367 8.47 -4.38 5.99
C THR A 367 9.28 -3.50 5.04
N ALA A 368 9.07 -2.19 5.03
CA ALA A 368 9.87 -1.24 4.24
C ALA A 368 11.35 -1.23 4.66
N LEU A 369 11.66 -1.29 5.97
CA LEU A 369 13.04 -1.45 6.47
C LEU A 369 13.69 -2.74 5.99
N LYS A 370 12.93 -3.85 5.92
CA LYS A 370 13.44 -5.08 5.29
C LYS A 370 13.69 -4.90 3.80
N GLY A 371 12.85 -4.12 3.11
CA GLY A 371 13.10 -3.72 1.72
C GLY A 371 14.41 -2.94 1.56
N ASP A 372 14.67 -1.98 2.43
CA ASP A 372 15.95 -1.26 2.46
C ASP A 372 17.14 -2.21 2.65
N VAL A 373 17.06 -3.16 3.59
CA VAL A 373 18.10 -4.18 3.81
C VAL A 373 18.28 -5.07 2.57
N ALA A 374 17.18 -5.50 1.95
CA ALA A 374 17.24 -6.36 0.75
C ALA A 374 17.97 -5.69 -0.42
N HIS A 375 17.86 -4.37 -0.56
CA HIS A 375 18.46 -3.64 -1.68
C HIS A 375 19.84 -3.04 -1.36
N ARG A 376 20.15 -2.77 -0.07
CA ARG A 376 21.31 -1.95 0.32
C ARG A 376 22.37 -2.69 1.13
N SER A 377 22.06 -3.85 1.77
CA SER A 377 23.06 -4.60 2.53
C SER A 377 24.12 -5.21 1.61
N GLU A 378 25.37 -5.20 2.03
CA GLU A 378 26.47 -5.91 1.35
C GLU A 378 26.47 -7.42 1.64
N ASP A 379 25.88 -7.84 2.76
CA ASP A 379 25.75 -9.25 3.14
C ASP A 379 24.63 -9.95 2.35
N GLU A 380 25.02 -10.93 1.53
CA GLU A 380 24.08 -11.70 0.71
C GLU A 380 23.04 -12.47 1.55
N LYS A 381 23.41 -12.95 2.75
CA LYS A 381 22.49 -13.67 3.64
C LYS A 381 21.43 -12.72 4.20
N GLU A 382 21.83 -11.50 4.58
CA GLU A 382 20.90 -10.48 5.04
C GLU A 382 19.96 -10.06 3.91
N ARG A 383 20.48 -9.80 2.71
CA ARG A 383 19.65 -9.46 1.54
C ARG A 383 18.61 -10.54 1.27
N ARG A 384 19.03 -11.81 1.25
CA ARG A 384 18.14 -12.94 0.98
C ARG A 384 17.06 -13.09 2.06
N ALA A 385 17.43 -12.98 3.33
CA ALA A 385 16.48 -13.05 4.43
C ALA A 385 15.45 -11.90 4.38
N ALA A 386 15.89 -10.71 4.03
CA ALA A 386 15.05 -9.55 3.87
C ALA A 386 14.11 -9.65 2.65
N ASP A 387 14.59 -10.17 1.51
CA ASP A 387 13.77 -10.45 0.33
C ASP A 387 12.69 -11.52 0.60
N ASP A 388 13.04 -12.59 1.33
CA ASP A 388 12.08 -13.60 1.78
C ASP A 388 10.96 -12.99 2.64
N HIS A 389 11.33 -12.09 3.56
CA HIS A 389 10.38 -11.37 4.41
C HIS A 389 9.43 -10.49 3.59
N MET A 390 9.98 -9.69 2.66
CA MET A 390 9.21 -8.86 1.74
C MET A 390 8.25 -9.70 0.90
N GLY A 391 8.77 -10.78 0.31
CA GLY A 391 7.98 -11.68 -0.52
C GLY A 391 6.81 -12.33 0.22
N LEU A 392 7.00 -12.66 1.51
CA LEU A 392 5.98 -13.27 2.36
C LEU A 392 4.92 -12.27 2.81
N LEU A 393 5.33 -11.08 3.26
CA LEU A 393 4.42 -10.12 3.89
C LEU A 393 3.70 -9.18 2.92
N THR A 394 4.24 -8.94 1.73
CA THR A 394 3.60 -8.06 0.74
C THR A 394 2.15 -8.46 0.43
N PRO A 395 1.80 -9.73 0.11
CA PRO A 395 0.41 -10.11 -0.10
C PRO A 395 -0.45 -9.99 1.17
N VAL A 396 0.11 -10.24 2.36
CA VAL A 396 -0.59 -10.05 3.64
C VAL A 396 -0.91 -8.57 3.86
N ILE A 397 0.07 -7.70 3.70
CA ILE A 397 -0.09 -6.24 3.87
C ILE A 397 -1.14 -5.73 2.88
N LYS A 398 -1.00 -6.04 1.59
CA LYS A 398 -1.96 -5.58 0.58
C LYS A 398 -3.36 -6.07 0.87
N GLY A 399 -3.54 -7.37 1.11
CA GLY A 399 -4.86 -7.97 1.32
C GLY A 399 -5.51 -7.51 2.63
N VAL A 400 -4.82 -7.68 3.75
CA VAL A 400 -5.38 -7.41 5.07
C VAL A 400 -5.56 -5.92 5.33
N LEU A 401 -4.56 -5.08 4.98
CA LEU A 401 -4.69 -3.65 5.29
C LEU A 401 -5.75 -2.96 4.42
N THR A 402 -5.98 -3.43 3.21
CA THR A 402 -7.06 -2.87 2.37
C THR A 402 -8.44 -3.36 2.78
N ASP A 403 -8.60 -4.61 3.21
CA ASP A 403 -9.86 -5.13 3.74
C ASP A 403 -10.24 -4.43 5.06
N CYS A 404 -9.32 -4.40 6.02
CA CYS A 404 -9.53 -3.72 7.29
C CYS A 404 -9.68 -2.20 7.11
N GLY A 405 -8.88 -1.60 6.23
CA GLY A 405 -8.95 -0.18 5.91
C GLY A 405 -10.32 0.22 5.37
N PHE A 406 -10.85 -0.52 4.41
CA PHE A 406 -12.21 -0.31 3.90
C PHE A 406 -13.26 -0.48 5.01
N ALA A 407 -13.21 -1.57 5.78
CA ALA A 407 -14.13 -1.80 6.90
C ALA A 407 -14.08 -0.65 7.93
N ASN A 408 -12.91 -0.10 8.19
CA ASN A 408 -12.72 1.02 9.11
C ASN A 408 -13.31 2.33 8.56
N THR A 409 -13.24 2.60 7.25
CA THR A 409 -13.94 3.77 6.67
C THR A 409 -15.46 3.67 6.83
N VAL A 410 -16.03 2.48 6.66
CA VAL A 410 -17.45 2.21 6.91
C VAL A 410 -17.78 2.38 8.41
N MET A 411 -16.91 1.89 9.30
CA MET A 411 -17.06 2.02 10.75
C MET A 411 -16.98 3.50 11.19
N ALA A 412 -16.09 4.28 10.60
CA ALA A 412 -16.00 5.71 10.85
C ALA A 412 -17.27 6.46 10.39
N GLN A 413 -17.78 6.12 9.21
CA GLN A 413 -19.07 6.62 8.71
C GLN A 413 -20.21 6.27 9.66
N GLN A 414 -20.21 5.05 10.23
CA GLN A 414 -21.20 4.60 11.23
C GLN A 414 -21.19 5.47 12.50
N VAL A 415 -20.00 5.90 12.96
CA VAL A 415 -19.86 6.81 14.12
C VAL A 415 -20.56 8.15 13.89
N PHE A 416 -20.59 8.64 12.66
CA PHE A 416 -21.31 9.86 12.27
C PHE A 416 -22.85 9.67 12.23
N GLY A 417 -23.34 8.43 12.24
CA GLY A 417 -24.76 8.14 12.08
C GLY A 417 -25.31 8.67 10.75
N GLY A 418 -26.51 9.25 10.74
CA GLY A 418 -27.12 9.80 9.52
C GLY A 418 -26.26 10.87 8.83
N HIS A 419 -25.52 11.67 9.59
CA HIS A 419 -24.59 12.66 9.02
C HIS A 419 -23.48 12.01 8.17
N GLY A 420 -23.02 10.80 8.53
CA GLY A 420 -22.01 10.08 7.76
C GLY A 420 -22.47 9.65 6.37
N TYR A 421 -23.79 9.55 6.16
CA TYR A 421 -24.37 9.23 4.85
C TYR A 421 -24.54 10.44 3.93
N ILE A 422 -24.46 11.65 4.48
CA ILE A 422 -24.65 12.90 3.74
C ILE A 422 -23.32 13.35 3.13
N ALA A 423 -23.28 13.52 1.82
CA ALA A 423 -22.09 13.87 1.07
C ALA A 423 -21.39 15.15 1.56
N GLU A 424 -22.13 16.12 2.10
CA GLU A 424 -21.61 17.38 2.65
C GLU A 424 -20.58 17.15 3.76
N HIS A 425 -20.76 16.09 4.57
CA HIS A 425 -19.83 15.73 5.66
C HIS A 425 -18.57 15.02 5.19
N GLY A 426 -18.55 14.47 3.97
CA GLY A 426 -17.37 13.90 3.30
C GLY A 426 -16.92 12.52 3.79
N MET A 427 -17.63 11.90 4.75
CA MET A 427 -17.26 10.57 5.25
C MET A 427 -17.53 9.46 4.23
N GLU A 428 -18.55 9.63 3.38
CA GLU A 428 -18.90 8.69 2.33
C GLU A 428 -17.81 8.62 1.24
N GLN A 429 -17.07 9.71 1.01
CA GLN A 429 -15.95 9.72 0.05
C GLN A 429 -14.85 8.74 0.49
N PHE A 430 -14.50 8.68 1.77
CA PHE A 430 -13.48 7.74 2.25
C PHE A 430 -13.87 6.28 2.01
N VAL A 431 -15.16 5.96 2.13
CA VAL A 431 -15.68 4.62 1.81
C VAL A 431 -15.54 4.32 0.32
N ARG A 432 -15.92 5.28 -0.55
CA ARG A 432 -15.83 5.13 -2.01
C ARG A 432 -14.39 5.00 -2.49
N ASP A 433 -13.51 5.84 -1.98
CA ASP A 433 -12.10 5.86 -2.36
C ASP A 433 -11.36 4.61 -1.87
N ALA A 434 -11.69 4.08 -0.69
CA ALA A 434 -11.05 2.90 -0.13
C ALA A 434 -11.38 1.60 -0.89
N ARG A 435 -12.58 1.53 -1.52
CA ARG A 435 -13.07 0.27 -2.10
C ARG A 435 -12.18 -0.28 -3.21
N ILE A 436 -11.58 0.57 -4.03
CA ILE A 436 -10.76 0.13 -5.16
C ILE A 436 -9.50 -0.61 -4.70
N ALA A 437 -8.95 -0.27 -3.54
CA ALA A 437 -7.72 -0.87 -3.02
C ALA A 437 -7.84 -2.39 -2.79
N GLN A 438 -9.06 -2.90 -2.58
CA GLN A 438 -9.31 -4.34 -2.46
C GLN A 438 -9.32 -5.06 -3.83
N ILE A 439 -9.50 -4.31 -4.93
CA ILE A 439 -9.75 -4.86 -6.27
C ILE A 439 -8.50 -4.83 -7.13
N TYR A 440 -7.83 -3.67 -7.26
CA TYR A 440 -6.69 -3.51 -8.16
C TYR A 440 -5.38 -4.03 -7.54
N GLU A 441 -4.30 -4.06 -8.35
CA GLU A 441 -2.96 -4.59 -8.02
C GLU A 441 -2.99 -6.07 -7.59
N GLY A 442 -3.93 -6.82 -8.17
CA GLY A 442 -4.31 -8.16 -7.78
C GLY A 442 -5.34 -8.13 -6.65
N ALA A 443 -6.58 -8.55 -6.95
CA ALA A 443 -7.67 -8.61 -5.98
C ALA A 443 -7.24 -9.39 -4.72
N ASN A 444 -7.84 -9.09 -3.56
CA ASN A 444 -7.39 -9.65 -2.29
C ASN A 444 -7.44 -11.18 -2.25
N GLY A 445 -8.41 -11.81 -2.94
CA GLY A 445 -8.39 -13.27 -3.14
C GLY A 445 -7.16 -13.77 -3.91
N ILE A 446 -6.65 -12.97 -4.86
CA ILE A 446 -5.42 -13.31 -5.60
C ILE A 446 -4.19 -13.13 -4.71
N GLN A 447 -4.16 -12.15 -3.82
CA GLN A 447 -3.10 -12.02 -2.80
C GLN A 447 -3.09 -13.24 -1.87
N ALA A 448 -4.25 -13.68 -1.44
CA ALA A 448 -4.40 -14.88 -0.61
C ALA A 448 -3.89 -16.15 -1.33
N LEU A 449 -4.26 -16.32 -2.60
CA LEU A 449 -3.78 -17.43 -3.43
C LEU A 449 -2.27 -17.33 -3.71
N ASP A 450 -1.72 -16.13 -3.91
CA ASP A 450 -0.27 -15.94 -4.06
C ASP A 450 0.48 -16.35 -2.77
N LEU A 451 -0.05 -15.96 -1.62
CA LEU A 451 0.50 -16.31 -0.31
C LEU A 451 0.55 -17.85 -0.14
N VAL A 452 -0.58 -18.53 -0.26
CA VAL A 452 -0.69 -19.98 0.00
C VAL A 452 -0.07 -20.81 -1.11
N GLY A 453 -0.34 -20.47 -2.38
CA GLY A 453 0.06 -21.29 -3.53
C GLY A 453 1.52 -21.09 -3.97
N ARG A 454 2.13 -19.92 -3.71
CA ARG A 454 3.48 -19.60 -4.18
C ARG A 454 4.46 -19.28 -3.06
N LYS A 455 4.08 -18.43 -2.08
CA LYS A 455 5.00 -17.93 -1.07
C LYS A 455 5.25 -18.96 0.03
N LEU A 456 4.19 -19.64 0.47
CA LEU A 456 4.26 -20.56 1.59
C LEU A 456 5.19 -21.75 1.34
N GLY A 457 5.16 -22.32 0.13
CA GLY A 457 5.99 -23.46 -0.26
C GLY A 457 7.35 -23.10 -0.88
N LYS A 458 7.62 -21.84 -1.15
CA LYS A 458 8.86 -21.40 -1.81
C LYS A 458 10.09 -21.79 -0.99
N ASP A 459 11.06 -22.39 -1.65
CA ASP A 459 12.32 -22.84 -1.03
C ASP A 459 12.12 -23.70 0.26
N GLY A 460 11.13 -24.59 0.23
CA GLY A 460 10.80 -25.47 1.36
C GLY A 460 10.16 -24.75 2.55
N GLY A 461 9.52 -23.60 2.32
CA GLY A 461 8.86 -22.83 3.38
C GLY A 461 9.84 -21.95 4.18
N ARG A 462 11.02 -21.65 3.64
CA ARG A 462 12.07 -20.89 4.35
C ARG A 462 11.55 -19.56 4.91
N ALA A 463 10.82 -18.79 4.13
CA ALA A 463 10.32 -17.48 4.54
C ALA A 463 9.35 -17.57 5.72
N VAL A 464 8.36 -18.46 5.66
CA VAL A 464 7.38 -18.64 6.75
C VAL A 464 8.02 -19.19 8.01
N MET A 465 8.97 -20.11 7.87
CA MET A 465 9.72 -20.63 9.02
C MET A 465 10.61 -19.56 9.66
N ALA A 466 11.22 -18.67 8.87
CA ALA A 466 11.96 -17.54 9.39
C ALA A 466 11.07 -16.60 10.21
N PHE A 467 9.87 -16.29 9.73
CA PHE A 467 8.89 -15.51 10.48
C PHE A 467 8.48 -16.20 11.79
N PHE A 468 8.18 -17.48 11.77
CA PHE A 468 7.84 -18.23 12.99
C PHE A 468 8.98 -18.19 14.01
N ASN A 469 10.22 -18.43 13.56
CA ASN A 469 11.39 -18.41 14.41
C ASN A 469 11.65 -17.03 15.01
N GLU A 470 11.47 -15.95 14.25
CA GLU A 470 11.61 -14.58 14.74
C GLU A 470 10.61 -14.28 15.86
N VAL A 471 9.32 -14.60 15.65
CA VAL A 471 8.29 -14.37 16.66
C VAL A 471 8.50 -15.28 17.89
N GLN A 472 8.87 -16.55 17.70
CA GLN A 472 9.16 -17.47 18.81
C GLN A 472 10.38 -17.03 19.64
N ALA A 473 11.45 -16.56 18.97
CA ALA A 473 12.62 -16.03 19.66
C ALA A 473 12.25 -14.81 20.51
N TYR A 474 11.47 -13.89 19.95
CA TYR A 474 10.96 -12.72 20.66
C TYR A 474 10.15 -13.11 21.91
N LEU A 475 9.23 -14.07 21.78
CA LEU A 475 8.42 -14.56 22.90
C LEU A 475 9.29 -15.21 24.00
N LYS A 476 10.28 -16.01 23.60
CA LYS A 476 11.20 -16.71 24.53
C LYS A 476 12.08 -15.73 25.30
N GLU A 477 12.65 -14.74 24.61
CA GLU A 477 13.54 -13.74 25.23
C GLU A 477 12.84 -12.91 26.31
N ARG A 478 11.50 -12.74 26.20
CA ARG A 478 10.69 -11.90 27.08
C ARG A 478 9.80 -12.67 28.05
N ALA A 479 9.90 -14.00 28.07
CA ALA A 479 9.01 -14.89 28.85
C ALA A 479 8.99 -14.60 30.37
N GLY A 480 10.00 -13.92 30.92
CA GLY A 480 10.08 -13.54 32.34
C GLY A 480 9.58 -12.14 32.67
N SER A 481 9.03 -11.39 31.70
CA SER A 481 8.56 -10.03 31.92
C SER A 481 7.08 -10.01 32.29
N ASP A 482 6.78 -9.75 33.57
CA ASP A 482 5.40 -9.70 34.08
C ASP A 482 4.57 -8.63 33.35
N ASP A 483 5.16 -7.45 33.10
CA ASP A 483 4.49 -6.35 32.39
C ASP A 483 4.14 -6.68 30.94
N MET A 484 4.88 -7.58 30.31
CA MET A 484 4.65 -8.01 28.94
C MET A 484 3.73 -9.22 28.81
N ASN A 485 3.49 -9.98 29.87
CA ASN A 485 2.74 -11.24 29.81
C ASN A 485 1.34 -11.10 29.18
N MET A 486 0.66 -9.98 29.42
CA MET A 486 -0.67 -9.72 28.88
C MET A 486 -0.69 -9.57 27.35
N TYR A 487 0.43 -9.28 26.72
CA TYR A 487 0.62 -9.17 25.27
C TYR A 487 1.23 -10.44 24.68
N LEU A 488 2.21 -11.04 25.37
CA LEU A 488 2.96 -12.20 24.87
C LEU A 488 2.12 -13.48 24.83
N LYS A 489 1.29 -13.74 25.86
CA LYS A 489 0.45 -14.95 25.91
C LYS A 489 -0.56 -15.04 24.75
N PRO A 490 -1.36 -13.99 24.45
CA PRO A 490 -2.25 -14.02 23.29
C PRO A 490 -1.50 -14.16 21.96
N LEU A 491 -0.35 -13.49 21.80
CA LEU A 491 0.47 -13.62 20.60
C LEU A 491 0.97 -15.06 20.42
N GLY A 492 1.44 -15.70 21.50
CA GLY A 492 1.89 -17.11 21.45
C GLY A 492 0.78 -18.07 21.03
N ALA A 493 -0.42 -17.89 21.57
CA ALA A 493 -1.60 -18.68 21.19
C ALA A 493 -1.97 -18.49 19.70
N SER A 494 -1.96 -17.24 19.23
CA SER A 494 -2.27 -16.91 17.84
C SER A 494 -1.21 -17.39 16.86
N LEU A 495 0.06 -17.35 17.24
CA LEU A 495 1.15 -17.96 16.46
C LEU A 495 0.95 -19.47 16.33
N ALA A 496 0.51 -20.15 17.39
CA ALA A 496 0.19 -21.57 17.32
C ALA A 496 -0.97 -21.86 16.35
N HIS A 497 -1.99 -21.01 16.28
CA HIS A 497 -3.06 -21.12 15.28
C HIS A 497 -2.51 -20.98 13.85
N LEU A 498 -1.61 -20.03 13.62
CA LEU A 498 -1.00 -19.83 12.30
C LEU A 498 -0.13 -21.03 11.90
N GLN A 499 0.65 -21.58 12.82
CA GLN A 499 1.46 -22.79 12.59
C GLN A 499 0.59 -24.02 12.29
N GLN A 500 -0.52 -24.19 13.02
CA GLN A 500 -1.50 -25.26 12.76
C GLN A 500 -2.14 -25.11 11.37
N ALA A 501 -2.53 -23.91 10.98
CA ALA A 501 -3.08 -23.63 9.66
C ALA A 501 -2.06 -23.93 8.54
N THR A 502 -0.81 -23.52 8.73
CA THR A 502 0.29 -23.81 7.80
C THR A 502 0.48 -25.32 7.63
N MET A 503 0.54 -26.05 8.75
CA MET A 503 0.67 -27.52 8.74
C MET A 503 -0.52 -28.18 8.03
N TRP A 504 -1.74 -27.67 8.27
CA TRP A 504 -2.94 -28.20 7.63
C TRP A 504 -2.86 -28.07 6.09
N PHE A 505 -2.41 -26.93 5.56
CA PHE A 505 -2.21 -26.76 4.11
C PHE A 505 -1.16 -27.71 3.57
N MET A 506 -0.04 -27.88 4.25
CA MET A 506 1.01 -28.83 3.82
C MET A 506 0.48 -30.26 3.71
N GLN A 507 -0.46 -30.65 4.58
CA GLN A 507 -1.04 -31.99 4.60
C GLN A 507 -2.23 -32.18 3.62
N ASN A 508 -3.01 -31.13 3.36
CA ASN A 508 -4.31 -31.25 2.70
C ASN A 508 -4.40 -30.57 1.33
N ALA A 509 -3.53 -29.60 1.02
CA ALA A 509 -3.61 -28.85 -0.24
C ALA A 509 -3.08 -29.64 -1.45
N MET A 510 -2.06 -30.48 -1.28
CA MET A 510 -1.50 -31.29 -2.39
C MET A 510 -2.47 -32.35 -2.88
N ALA A 511 -3.21 -32.99 -1.98
CA ALA A 511 -4.17 -34.03 -2.32
C ALA A 511 -5.47 -33.46 -2.91
N LYS A 512 -5.86 -32.26 -2.44
CA LYS A 512 -7.07 -31.54 -2.89
C LYS A 512 -6.75 -30.04 -3.04
N PRO A 513 -6.36 -29.58 -4.23
CA PRO A 513 -5.99 -28.18 -4.49
C PRO A 513 -7.07 -27.17 -4.10
N ASP A 514 -8.36 -27.51 -4.20
CA ASP A 514 -9.47 -26.66 -3.79
C ASP A 514 -9.41 -26.29 -2.30
N ASN A 515 -8.81 -27.15 -1.46
CA ASN A 515 -8.60 -26.84 -0.05
C ASN A 515 -7.71 -25.61 0.13
N ALA A 516 -6.68 -25.42 -0.73
CA ALA A 516 -5.85 -24.23 -0.71
C ALA A 516 -6.66 -23.00 -1.12
N GLY A 517 -7.47 -23.12 -2.18
CA GLY A 517 -8.32 -22.04 -2.67
C GLY A 517 -9.34 -21.57 -1.62
N ALA A 518 -10.07 -22.51 -1.03
CA ALA A 518 -11.12 -22.22 -0.06
C ALA A 518 -10.61 -21.62 1.25
N GLY A 519 -9.42 -22.04 1.70
CA GLY A 519 -8.84 -21.56 2.97
C GLY A 519 -7.87 -20.38 2.86
N ALA A 520 -7.44 -20.01 1.63
CA ALA A 520 -6.37 -19.02 1.43
C ALA A 520 -6.70 -17.64 2.01
N TYR A 521 -7.93 -17.18 1.85
CA TYR A 521 -8.36 -15.87 2.34
C TYR A 521 -8.35 -15.81 3.87
N ASP A 522 -8.88 -16.82 4.54
CA ASP A 522 -8.83 -16.94 5.99
C ASP A 522 -7.38 -17.04 6.51
N TYR A 523 -6.51 -17.74 5.78
CA TYR A 523 -5.08 -17.85 6.13
C TYR A 523 -4.37 -16.48 6.05
N MET A 524 -4.64 -15.71 5.02
CA MET A 524 -4.08 -14.36 4.86
C MET A 524 -4.49 -13.45 6.03
N HIS A 525 -5.77 -13.48 6.43
CA HIS A 525 -6.27 -12.71 7.57
C HIS A 525 -5.70 -13.20 8.90
N LEU A 526 -5.61 -14.52 9.10
CA LEU A 526 -4.97 -15.11 10.28
C LEU A 526 -3.52 -14.64 10.38
N PHE A 527 -2.78 -14.69 9.27
CA PHE A 527 -1.39 -14.22 9.21
C PHE A 527 -1.29 -12.73 9.56
N GLY A 528 -2.16 -11.91 8.98
CA GLY A 528 -2.21 -10.48 9.25
C GLY A 528 -2.46 -10.17 10.72
N LEU A 529 -3.39 -10.84 11.37
CA LEU A 529 -3.66 -10.68 12.80
C LEU A 529 -2.44 -11.02 13.67
N VAL A 530 -1.72 -12.11 13.35
CA VAL A 530 -0.49 -12.48 14.06
C VAL A 530 0.61 -11.44 13.85
N ALA A 531 0.80 -10.96 12.60
CA ALA A 531 1.79 -9.93 12.29
C ALA A 531 1.49 -8.60 13.00
N LEU A 532 0.23 -8.15 13.00
CA LEU A 532 -0.21 -6.96 13.73
C LEU A 532 -0.06 -7.13 15.26
N GLY A 533 -0.36 -8.32 15.78
CA GLY A 533 -0.15 -8.66 17.19
C GLY A 533 1.34 -8.62 17.58
N TYR A 534 2.22 -9.09 16.70
CA TYR A 534 3.66 -8.97 16.90
C TYR A 534 4.12 -7.51 16.93
N MET A 535 3.59 -6.68 16.03
CA MET A 535 3.87 -5.23 16.07
C MET A 535 3.38 -4.60 17.38
N TRP A 536 2.19 -4.98 17.86
CA TRP A 536 1.70 -4.49 19.15
C TRP A 536 2.58 -4.87 20.33
N CYS A 537 3.16 -6.08 20.34
CA CYS A 537 4.12 -6.46 21.37
C CYS A 537 5.36 -5.58 21.35
N LYS A 538 5.93 -5.29 20.18
CA LYS A 538 7.07 -4.38 20.03
C LYS A 538 6.74 -2.94 20.46
N ILE A 539 5.57 -2.43 20.07
CA ILE A 539 5.07 -1.11 20.47
C ILE A 539 4.90 -1.04 21.99
N ALA A 540 4.30 -2.06 22.60
CA ALA A 540 4.07 -2.10 24.05
C ALA A 540 5.41 -2.13 24.82
N GLU A 541 6.38 -2.94 24.38
CA GLU A 541 7.73 -2.98 24.97
C GLU A 541 8.40 -1.62 24.94
N ALA A 542 8.42 -0.95 23.79
CA ALA A 542 8.99 0.39 23.65
C ALA A 542 8.24 1.43 24.51
N ALA A 543 6.91 1.36 24.57
CA ALA A 543 6.10 2.26 25.39
C ALA A 543 6.36 2.07 26.88
N LEU A 544 6.48 0.82 27.36
CA LEU A 544 6.85 0.51 28.75
C LEU A 544 8.24 1.05 29.10
N ALA A 545 9.23 0.92 28.21
CA ALA A 545 10.58 1.43 28.41
C ALA A 545 10.64 2.98 28.47
N LYS A 546 9.73 3.66 27.78
CA LYS A 546 9.64 5.14 27.74
C LYS A 546 8.82 5.72 28.88
N LEU A 547 7.82 5.01 29.38
CA LEU A 547 6.85 5.53 30.35
C LEU A 547 7.50 6.14 31.62
N PRO A 548 8.51 5.51 32.24
CA PRO A 548 9.17 6.07 33.43
C PRO A 548 9.92 7.38 33.19
N LYS A 549 10.29 7.69 31.93
CA LYS A 549 11.07 8.85 31.52
C LYS A 549 10.22 9.91 30.80
N ALA A 550 8.91 9.72 30.76
CA ALA A 550 8.05 10.33 29.73
C ALA A 550 7.61 11.77 30.04
N ASN A 551 7.91 12.36 31.20
CA ASN A 551 7.44 13.71 31.55
C ASN A 551 6.01 13.99 31.03
N GLY A 552 5.82 15.02 30.22
CA GLY A 552 4.55 15.37 29.59
C GLY A 552 4.02 14.37 28.54
N SER A 553 4.83 13.41 28.08
CA SER A 553 4.44 12.40 27.08
C SER A 553 3.83 11.11 27.68
N ALA A 554 3.76 10.98 29.01
CA ALA A 554 3.21 9.81 29.69
C ALA A 554 1.80 9.40 29.21
N PRO A 555 0.85 10.32 28.94
CA PRO A 555 -0.47 9.95 28.44
C PRO A 555 -0.42 9.22 27.10
N ARG A 556 0.52 9.56 26.20
CA ARG A 556 0.70 8.94 24.90
C ARG A 556 1.15 7.49 25.02
N TYR A 557 2.15 7.20 25.84
CA TYR A 557 2.64 5.84 26.04
C TYR A 557 1.62 4.96 26.78
N SER A 558 0.94 5.51 27.78
CA SER A 558 -0.16 4.83 28.45
C SER A 558 -1.31 4.48 27.49
N ALA A 559 -1.63 5.38 26.56
CA ALA A 559 -2.65 5.12 25.55
C ALA A 559 -2.25 3.98 24.59
N LYS A 560 -0.95 3.85 24.23
CA LYS A 560 -0.46 2.72 23.44
C LYS A 560 -0.63 1.39 24.16
N LEU A 561 -0.34 1.32 25.44
CA LEU A 561 -0.51 0.12 26.25
C LEU A 561 -1.99 -0.32 26.33
N VAL A 562 -2.90 0.64 26.53
CA VAL A 562 -4.35 0.39 26.52
C VAL A 562 -4.83 -0.09 25.14
N THR A 563 -4.31 0.50 24.06
CA THR A 563 -4.67 0.12 22.70
C THR A 563 -4.12 -1.27 22.36
N ALA A 564 -2.89 -1.57 22.75
CA ALA A 564 -2.30 -2.91 22.61
C ALA A 564 -3.15 -3.98 23.33
N ARG A 565 -3.55 -3.70 24.58
CA ARG A 565 -4.44 -4.59 25.34
C ARG A 565 -5.77 -4.81 24.61
N PHE A 566 -6.39 -3.75 24.09
CA PHE A 566 -7.63 -3.87 23.31
C PHE A 566 -7.45 -4.78 22.10
N PHE A 567 -6.34 -4.64 21.34
CA PHE A 567 -6.04 -5.52 20.22
C PHE A 567 -5.94 -6.98 20.65
N MET A 568 -5.17 -7.26 21.71
CA MET A 568 -4.97 -8.62 22.21
C MET A 568 -6.26 -9.29 22.70
N GLU A 569 -7.16 -8.51 23.33
CA GLU A 569 -8.40 -9.03 23.91
C GLU A 569 -9.57 -9.08 22.93
N ARG A 570 -9.60 -8.22 21.89
CA ARG A 570 -10.80 -8.00 21.06
C ARG A 570 -10.63 -8.30 19.59
N MET A 571 -9.41 -8.22 19.06
CA MET A 571 -9.16 -8.45 17.63
C MET A 571 -8.38 -9.76 17.41
N LEU A 572 -7.28 -9.97 18.12
CA LEU A 572 -6.42 -11.12 17.95
C LEU A 572 -7.14 -12.49 18.16
N PRO A 573 -8.16 -12.63 19.03
CA PRO A 573 -8.90 -13.89 19.18
C PRO A 573 -9.57 -14.42 17.90
N GLU A 574 -9.82 -13.58 16.88
CA GLU A 574 -10.38 -14.01 15.60
C GLU A 574 -9.51 -15.05 14.88
N THR A 575 -8.22 -15.16 15.23
CA THR A 575 -7.31 -16.20 14.71
C THR A 575 -7.85 -17.61 14.89
N ALA A 576 -8.56 -17.89 15.98
CA ALA A 576 -9.20 -19.19 16.24
C ALA A 576 -10.33 -19.49 15.23
N SER A 577 -11.13 -18.47 14.88
CA SER A 577 -12.21 -18.61 13.90
C SER A 577 -11.68 -18.83 12.49
N HIS A 578 -10.61 -18.11 12.11
CA HIS A 578 -9.95 -18.33 10.83
C HIS A 578 -9.35 -19.74 10.74
N LEU A 579 -8.69 -20.23 11.78
CA LEU A 579 -8.18 -21.60 11.82
C LEU A 579 -9.29 -22.64 11.61
N ALA A 580 -10.43 -22.48 12.30
CA ALA A 580 -11.56 -23.38 12.18
C ALA A 580 -12.13 -23.41 10.74
N ARG A 581 -12.25 -22.24 10.08
CA ARG A 581 -12.69 -22.15 8.67
C ARG A 581 -11.70 -22.80 7.70
N ILE A 582 -10.40 -22.62 7.91
CA ILE A 582 -9.37 -23.28 7.09
C ILE A 582 -9.50 -24.80 7.21
N GLN A 583 -9.64 -25.30 8.44
CA GLN A 583 -9.72 -26.74 8.71
C GLN A 583 -11.03 -27.39 8.21
N ALA A 584 -12.08 -26.60 7.96
CA ALA A 584 -13.30 -27.09 7.32
C ALA A 584 -13.09 -27.60 5.88
N GLY A 585 -12.02 -27.13 5.21
CA GLY A 585 -11.68 -27.52 3.85
C GLY A 585 -12.65 -26.97 2.79
N ALA A 586 -12.58 -27.50 1.58
CA ALA A 586 -13.29 -26.97 0.43
C ALA A 586 -14.69 -27.54 0.22
N ALA A 587 -15.07 -28.63 0.91
CA ALA A 587 -16.30 -29.37 0.58
C ALA A 587 -17.53 -28.46 0.56
N SER A 588 -17.77 -27.71 1.64
CA SER A 588 -18.94 -26.82 1.74
C SER A 588 -18.92 -25.63 0.79
N THR A 589 -17.75 -25.29 0.25
CA THR A 589 -17.59 -24.20 -0.73
C THR A 589 -17.84 -24.68 -2.16
N MET A 590 -17.44 -25.93 -2.47
CA MET A 590 -17.43 -26.48 -3.84
C MET A 590 -18.56 -27.47 -4.11
N GLU A 591 -19.41 -27.77 -3.13
CA GLU A 591 -20.45 -28.80 -3.26
C GLU A 591 -21.66 -28.32 -4.09
N LEU A 592 -21.95 -27.01 -4.09
CA LEU A 592 -23.07 -26.46 -4.87
C LEU A 592 -22.70 -26.45 -6.36
N PRO A 593 -23.50 -27.12 -7.23
CA PRO A 593 -23.28 -27.10 -8.69
C PRO A 593 -23.41 -25.69 -9.28
N ASP A 594 -22.62 -25.37 -10.31
CA ASP A 594 -22.55 -24.03 -10.93
C ASP A 594 -23.93 -23.53 -11.39
N GLU A 595 -24.78 -24.43 -11.91
CA GLU A 595 -26.13 -24.11 -12.37
C GLU A 595 -27.14 -23.78 -11.25
N GLN A 596 -26.75 -23.94 -9.99
CA GLN A 596 -27.58 -23.60 -8.83
C GLN A 596 -27.21 -22.24 -8.19
N PHE A 597 -26.18 -21.56 -8.71
CA PHE A 597 -25.88 -20.16 -8.37
C PHE A 597 -26.77 -19.22 -9.21
#